data_424ebe7ad0418ac0f19956d2065aefc9
#
_entry.id   424ebe7ad0418ac0f19956d2065aefc9
#
_cell.length_a   1.000
_cell.length_b   1.000
_cell.length_c   1.000
_cell.angle_alpha   90.00
_cell.angle_beta   90.00
_cell.angle_gamma   90.00
#
_symmetry.space_group_name_H-M   'P 1'
#
loop_
_entity.id
_entity.type
_entity.pdbx_description
1 polymer ?
#
loop_
_entity_poly.entity_id
_entity_poly.type
_entity_poly.pdbx_seq_one_letter_code
_entity_poly.pdbx_strand_id
1 'polypeptide(L)'
;MGNQDDIEQKFMDFRKKQTLFIAASFIVNAAVVMLLCLYYNLKQRALTGALYLYDKTAAENYLDVLSKMKITQAVGRYVNEGNAAIEKIGYGSKGYSYIFLLSGEIWIYIIALLILSVIFICGMVSIRSMTAHSVIADALAVKERNVILENRLKQENEYNKKQQRKMQDFIENIAHQIKTPLAAIILNLEFMQELHMDERMGRLVDESAGSAFRIRDFIRTLLNISRFENKKVIIAADEVIIGSIITDSINNCMNCMIHENQNDIFIAKYDDKCESAVIYADEMWLVEAIANVIGNSADYIKNVPDGKVYITAGCDERKVVIRIEDNGKGLTVKDQDDIFDRFSTTRNSASDMHVGLGLNLARLIIEAHYGIIKAGNSEEYGGAEFTIILPRYRLKDKR
;
A
#
# COMPACT_ATOMS: atom_id res chain seq x y z
N MET A 1 -1.73 2.34 10.25
CA MET A 1 -1.32 3.65 10.79
C MET A 1 -1.74 3.87 12.25
N GLY A 2 -2.99 3.69 12.64
CA GLY A 2 -3.43 3.98 14.01
C GLY A 2 -2.81 3.17 15.17
N ASN A 3 -2.21 2.01 14.90
CA ASN A 3 -1.66 1.13 15.95
C ASN A 3 -0.20 1.47 16.31
N GLN A 4 0.52 2.11 15.42
CA GLN A 4 1.92 2.50 15.63
C GLN A 4 1.99 3.76 16.49
N ASP A 5 1.07 4.69 16.28
CA ASP A 5 0.94 5.94 17.05
C ASP A 5 0.53 5.67 18.51
N ASP A 6 -0.34 4.68 18.76
CA ASP A 6 -0.77 4.28 20.12
C ASP A 6 0.38 3.63 20.91
N ILE A 7 1.23 2.85 20.27
CA ILE A 7 2.43 2.24 20.88
C ILE A 7 3.48 3.31 21.20
N GLU A 8 3.73 4.26 20.29
CA GLU A 8 4.64 5.38 20.52
C GLU A 8 4.13 6.28 21.66
N GLN A 9 2.84 6.54 21.71
CA GLN A 9 2.22 7.35 22.76
C GLN A 9 2.32 6.68 24.13
N LYS A 10 2.09 5.38 24.24
CA LYS A 10 2.30 4.59 25.47
C LYS A 10 3.77 4.58 25.90
N PHE A 11 4.70 4.50 24.95
CA PHE A 11 6.13 4.54 25.23
C PHE A 11 6.59 5.94 25.71
N MET A 12 6.04 7.00 25.13
CA MET A 12 6.30 8.38 25.56
C MET A 12 5.75 8.66 26.96
N ASP A 13 4.54 8.20 27.27
CA ASP A 13 3.94 8.31 28.60
C ASP A 13 4.73 7.53 29.66
N PHE A 14 5.23 6.38 29.30
CA PHE A 14 6.12 5.61 30.17
C PHE A 14 7.42 6.36 30.48
N ARG A 15 8.08 6.95 29.46
CA ARG A 15 9.28 7.77 29.64
C ARG A 15 9.03 8.96 30.56
N LYS A 16 7.91 9.66 30.39
CA LYS A 16 7.52 10.78 31.25
C LYS A 16 7.33 10.37 32.70
N LYS A 17 6.60 9.25 32.96
CA LYS A 17 6.42 8.70 34.32
C LYS A 17 7.74 8.30 34.96
N GLN A 18 8.64 7.69 34.20
CA GLN A 18 9.97 7.29 34.67
C GLN A 18 10.83 8.50 35.05
N THR A 19 10.83 9.55 34.22
CA THR A 19 11.57 10.81 34.49
C THR A 19 11.00 11.51 35.71
N LEU A 20 9.67 11.57 35.86
CA LEU A 20 9.01 12.17 37.00
C LEU A 20 9.33 11.43 38.32
N PHE A 21 9.40 10.12 38.29
CA PHE A 21 9.72 9.28 39.46
C PHE A 21 11.19 9.44 39.89
N ILE A 22 12.12 9.52 38.93
CA ILE A 22 13.55 9.81 39.20
C ILE A 22 13.71 11.19 39.82
N ALA A 23 13.05 12.21 39.28
CA ALA A 23 13.10 13.57 39.81
C ALA A 23 12.49 13.67 41.23
N ALA A 24 11.36 13.01 41.48
CA ALA A 24 10.75 12.97 42.79
C ALA A 24 11.65 12.29 43.83
N SER A 25 12.33 11.19 43.47
CA SER A 25 13.30 10.55 44.34
C SER A 25 14.50 11.43 44.66
N PHE A 26 14.99 12.17 43.68
CA PHE A 26 16.11 13.10 43.90
C PHE A 26 15.71 14.21 44.87
N ILE A 27 14.49 14.74 44.75
CA ILE A 27 13.95 15.77 45.66
C ILE A 27 13.82 15.22 47.09
N VAL A 28 13.26 14.01 47.23
CA VAL A 28 13.12 13.34 48.54
C VAL A 28 14.50 13.13 49.20
N ASN A 29 15.45 12.61 48.48
CA ASN A 29 16.82 12.42 48.98
C ASN A 29 17.50 13.71 49.39
N ALA A 30 17.35 14.79 48.57
CA ALA A 30 17.87 16.12 48.87
C ALA A 30 17.22 16.72 50.13
N ALA A 31 15.88 16.52 50.28
CA ALA A 31 15.17 16.99 51.47
C ALA A 31 15.63 16.26 52.75
N VAL A 32 15.85 14.91 52.66
CA VAL A 32 16.38 14.14 53.79
C VAL A 32 17.79 14.62 54.18
N VAL A 33 18.67 14.83 53.21
CA VAL A 33 20.03 15.36 53.48
C VAL A 33 19.94 16.75 54.12
N MET A 34 19.08 17.64 53.61
CA MET A 34 18.86 18.96 54.17
C MET A 34 18.33 18.93 55.61
N LEU A 35 17.38 18.07 55.90
CA LEU A 35 16.86 17.87 57.26
C LEU A 35 17.93 17.34 58.22
N LEU A 36 18.75 16.40 57.75
CA LEU A 36 19.90 15.89 58.52
C LEU A 36 20.93 16.97 58.84
N CYS A 37 21.26 17.80 57.85
CA CYS A 37 22.14 18.96 58.06
C CYS A 37 21.55 19.99 59.04
N LEU A 38 20.24 20.25 58.96
CA LEU A 38 19.53 21.15 59.88
C LEU A 38 19.51 20.59 61.30
N TYR A 39 19.19 19.29 61.47
CA TYR A 39 19.25 18.61 62.76
C TYR A 39 20.62 18.65 63.39
N TYR A 40 21.67 18.38 62.62
CA TYR A 40 23.05 18.45 63.08
C TYR A 40 23.42 19.87 63.53
N ASN A 41 23.07 20.90 62.77
CA ASN A 41 23.28 22.30 63.14
C ASN A 41 22.54 22.68 64.45
N LEU A 42 21.27 22.24 64.59
CA LEU A 42 20.50 22.50 65.80
C LEU A 42 21.11 21.83 67.01
N LYS A 43 21.57 20.57 66.86
CA LYS A 43 22.19 19.79 67.92
C LYS A 43 23.54 20.44 68.33
N GLN A 44 24.34 20.91 67.38
CA GLN A 44 25.57 21.65 67.65
C GLN A 44 25.32 22.95 68.42
N ARG A 45 24.29 23.73 68.04
CA ARG A 45 23.88 24.97 68.72
C ARG A 45 23.39 24.68 70.13
N ALA A 46 22.64 23.62 70.35
CA ALA A 46 22.16 23.21 71.68
C ALA A 46 23.32 22.79 72.58
N LEU A 47 24.28 22.02 72.08
CA LEU A 47 25.49 21.62 72.80
C LEU A 47 26.35 22.87 73.16
N THR A 48 26.56 23.77 72.24
CA THR A 48 27.30 25.01 72.49
C THR A 48 26.61 25.88 73.53
N GLY A 49 25.26 26.00 73.44
CA GLY A 49 24.48 26.71 74.45
C GLY A 49 24.55 26.10 75.86
N ALA A 50 24.49 24.77 75.93
CA ALA A 50 24.66 24.06 77.21
C ALA A 50 26.06 24.22 77.79
N LEU A 51 27.10 24.14 76.96
CA LEU A 51 28.49 24.42 77.41
C LEU A 51 28.64 25.86 77.87
N TYR A 52 28.08 26.85 77.18
CA TYR A 52 28.13 28.25 77.55
C TYR A 52 27.46 28.53 78.91
N LEU A 53 26.37 27.86 79.19
CA LEU A 53 25.69 27.96 80.48
C LEU A 53 26.50 27.34 81.64
N TYR A 54 27.33 26.32 81.34
CA TYR A 54 28.15 25.67 82.33
C TYR A 54 29.54 26.30 82.52
N ASP A 55 30.24 26.62 81.44
CA ASP A 55 31.54 27.32 81.43
C ASP A 55 31.66 28.14 80.14
N LYS A 56 31.64 29.45 80.26
CA LYS A 56 31.71 30.38 79.11
C LYS A 56 33.05 30.28 78.38
N THR A 57 34.15 30.09 79.08
CA THR A 57 35.50 30.00 78.51
C THR A 57 35.69 28.74 77.71
N ALA A 58 35.12 27.63 78.21
CA ALA A 58 35.10 26.36 77.47
C ALA A 58 34.24 26.42 76.20
N ALA A 59 33.12 27.14 76.23
CA ALA A 59 32.28 27.34 75.00
C ALA A 59 32.95 28.19 73.97
N GLU A 60 33.65 29.27 74.35
CA GLU A 60 34.39 30.11 73.42
C GLU A 60 35.57 29.37 72.77
N ASN A 61 36.32 28.57 73.56
CA ASN A 61 37.37 27.70 73.03
C ASN A 61 36.81 26.63 72.07
N TYR A 62 35.66 26.04 72.36
CA TYR A 62 35.03 25.08 71.49
C TYR A 62 34.59 25.69 70.14
N LEU A 63 34.04 26.89 70.15
CA LEU A 63 33.69 27.62 68.92
C LEU A 63 34.94 28.04 68.13
N ASP A 64 36.00 28.47 68.77
CA ASP A 64 37.28 28.80 68.11
C ASP A 64 37.90 27.57 67.43
N VAL A 65 37.87 26.43 68.07
CA VAL A 65 38.31 25.12 67.49
C VAL A 65 37.42 24.72 66.29
N LEU A 66 36.09 24.83 66.40
CA LEU A 66 35.18 24.52 65.31
C LEU A 66 35.40 25.45 64.10
N SER A 67 35.65 26.73 64.32
CA SER A 67 35.90 27.73 63.26
C SER A 67 37.20 27.48 62.50
N LYS A 68 38.18 26.88 63.16
CA LYS A 68 39.52 26.56 62.61
C LYS A 68 39.61 25.18 61.97
N MET A 69 38.62 24.29 62.17
CA MET A 69 38.55 22.95 61.60
C MET A 69 38.37 23.00 60.09
N LYS A 70 39.44 22.87 59.32
CA LYS A 70 39.38 22.45 57.91
C LYS A 70 39.14 20.96 57.81
N ILE A 71 38.05 20.59 57.15
CA ILE A 71 37.42 19.24 57.10
C ILE A 71 38.39 18.10 56.67
N THR A 72 39.55 18.34 56.12
CA THR A 72 40.35 17.32 55.44
C THR A 72 41.65 16.89 56.11
N GLN A 73 42.19 17.61 57.06
CA GLN A 73 43.50 17.22 57.68
C GLN A 73 43.54 17.15 59.23
N ALA A 74 42.53 17.69 59.88
CA ALA A 74 42.54 17.83 61.33
C ALA A 74 41.76 16.80 62.11
N VAL A 75 40.82 16.05 61.45
CA VAL A 75 39.88 15.14 62.13
C VAL A 75 40.61 14.05 62.94
N GLY A 76 41.62 13.42 62.33
CA GLY A 76 42.39 12.35 63.03
C GLY A 76 43.17 12.86 64.24
N ARG A 77 43.79 14.04 64.17
CA ARG A 77 44.60 14.63 65.24
C ARG A 77 43.73 15.09 66.42
N TYR A 78 42.64 15.76 66.12
CA TYR A 78 41.70 16.26 67.14
C TYR A 78 40.92 15.12 67.82
N VAL A 79 40.60 14.02 67.09
CA VAL A 79 40.00 12.81 67.66
C VAL A 79 40.98 12.17 68.67
N ASN A 80 42.28 12.07 68.32
CA ASN A 80 43.28 11.49 69.22
C ASN A 80 43.56 12.36 70.43
N GLU A 81 43.65 13.68 70.25
CA GLU A 81 43.83 14.63 71.36
C GLU A 81 42.57 14.72 72.26
N GLY A 82 41.37 14.62 71.65
CA GLY A 82 40.11 14.53 72.38
C GLY A 82 39.97 13.27 73.19
N ASN A 83 40.38 12.10 72.64
CA ASN A 83 40.41 10.83 73.36
C ASN A 83 41.40 10.88 74.55
N ALA A 84 42.58 11.45 74.35
CA ALA A 84 43.56 11.63 75.42
C ALA A 84 43.08 12.61 76.51
N ALA A 85 42.35 13.62 76.17
CA ALA A 85 41.74 14.56 77.12
C ALA A 85 40.59 13.91 77.92
N ILE A 86 39.74 13.09 77.27
CA ILE A 86 38.64 12.33 77.87
C ILE A 86 39.20 11.30 78.87
N GLU A 87 40.27 10.66 78.52
CA GLU A 87 40.98 9.72 79.41
C GLU A 87 41.60 10.37 80.66
N LYS A 88 42.18 11.55 80.47
CA LYS A 88 42.77 12.38 81.54
C LYS A 88 41.73 12.91 82.56
N ILE A 89 40.49 13.13 82.14
CA ILE A 89 39.38 13.61 82.98
C ILE A 89 38.66 12.45 83.69
N GLY A 90 39.12 11.21 83.50
CA GLY A 90 38.57 10.05 84.20
C GLY A 90 37.31 9.47 83.60
N TYR A 91 36.94 9.89 82.39
CA TYR A 91 35.76 9.43 81.65
C TYR A 91 36.07 8.25 80.73
N GLY A 92 37.19 7.59 80.92
CA GLY A 92 37.77 6.65 79.94
C GLY A 92 36.93 5.51 79.46
N SER A 93 35.90 5.07 80.13
CA SER A 93 34.99 4.03 79.59
C SER A 93 33.60 4.50 79.25
N LYS A 94 33.13 5.62 79.82
CA LYS A 94 31.82 6.21 79.51
C LYS A 94 31.87 7.23 78.37
N GLY A 95 32.99 7.89 78.16
CA GLY A 95 33.18 8.80 77.05
C GLY A 95 33.17 8.08 75.68
N TYR A 96 33.72 6.86 75.61
CA TYR A 96 33.59 6.06 74.42
C TYR A 96 32.14 5.72 74.05
N SER A 97 31.26 5.57 75.03
CA SER A 97 29.84 5.37 74.78
C SER A 97 29.17 6.59 74.14
N TYR A 98 29.64 7.80 74.43
CA TYR A 98 29.06 9.01 73.81
C TYR A 98 29.51 9.24 72.39
N ILE A 99 30.78 8.95 72.08
CA ILE A 99 31.32 9.01 70.71
C ILE A 99 30.73 7.86 69.89
N PHE A 100 30.54 6.69 70.49
CA PHE A 100 29.88 5.58 69.83
C PHE A 100 28.38 5.83 69.58
N LEU A 101 27.69 6.51 70.50
CA LEU A 101 26.30 6.95 70.30
C LEU A 101 26.19 8.01 69.18
N LEU A 102 27.14 8.95 69.08
CA LEU A 102 27.21 9.93 67.99
C LEU A 102 27.49 9.24 66.64
N SER A 103 28.41 8.26 66.61
CA SER A 103 28.70 7.49 65.41
C SER A 103 27.54 6.52 65.07
N GLY A 104 26.84 5.99 66.08
CA GLY A 104 25.70 5.13 65.92
C GLY A 104 24.50 5.84 65.23
N GLU A 105 24.25 7.09 65.61
CA GLU A 105 23.20 7.89 64.96
C GLU A 105 23.51 8.10 63.47
N ILE A 106 24.76 8.38 63.08
CA ILE A 106 25.16 8.55 61.69
C ILE A 106 24.97 7.22 60.92
N TRP A 107 25.31 6.10 61.51
CA TRP A 107 25.07 4.79 60.89
C TRP A 107 23.59 4.46 60.70
N ILE A 108 22.72 4.84 61.61
CA ILE A 108 21.27 4.71 61.44
C ILE A 108 20.76 5.46 60.22
N TYR A 109 21.25 6.70 60.03
CA TYR A 109 20.89 7.51 58.85
C TYR A 109 21.43 6.94 57.55
N ILE A 110 22.68 6.43 57.55
CA ILE A 110 23.29 5.75 56.40
C ILE A 110 22.50 4.51 56.02
N ILE A 111 22.15 3.69 57.04
CA ILE A 111 21.34 2.48 56.83
C ILE A 111 19.95 2.84 56.30
N ALA A 112 19.31 3.87 56.87
CA ALA A 112 18.00 4.34 56.39
C ALA A 112 18.05 4.82 54.90
N LEU A 113 19.11 5.55 54.52
CA LEU A 113 19.35 5.97 53.14
C LEU A 113 19.59 4.79 52.19
N LEU A 114 20.34 3.79 52.64
CA LEU A 114 20.57 2.57 51.88
C LEU A 114 19.27 1.76 51.69
N ILE A 115 18.47 1.62 52.74
CA ILE A 115 17.14 0.96 52.65
C ILE A 115 16.23 1.70 51.67
N LEU A 116 16.17 3.03 51.74
CA LEU A 116 15.37 3.84 50.86
C LEU A 116 15.82 3.71 49.37
N SER A 117 17.14 3.64 49.14
CA SER A 117 17.69 3.44 47.80
C SER A 117 17.39 2.04 47.26
N VAL A 118 17.43 1.00 48.12
CA VAL A 118 17.05 -0.38 47.73
C VAL A 118 15.57 -0.46 47.40
N ILE A 119 14.69 0.13 48.21
CA ILE A 119 13.24 0.19 47.94
C ILE A 119 12.99 0.88 46.62
N PHE A 120 13.71 1.99 46.35
CA PHE A 120 13.60 2.71 45.08
C PHE A 120 14.03 1.87 43.87
N ILE A 121 15.18 1.18 43.95
CA ILE A 121 15.67 0.31 42.91
C ILE A 121 14.69 -0.84 42.68
N CYS A 122 14.21 -1.48 43.74
CA CYS A 122 13.19 -2.54 43.62
C CYS A 122 11.89 -2.05 42.96
N GLY A 123 11.41 -0.85 43.31
CA GLY A 123 10.26 -0.21 42.68
C GLY A 123 10.48 0.04 41.18
N MET A 124 11.65 0.57 40.81
CA MET A 124 12.03 0.78 39.42
C MET A 124 12.09 -0.50 38.61
N VAL A 125 12.67 -1.54 39.14
CA VAL A 125 12.76 -2.87 38.50
C VAL A 125 11.37 -3.48 38.33
N SER A 126 10.52 -3.38 39.33
CA SER A 126 9.14 -3.87 39.28
C SER A 126 8.29 -3.15 38.23
N ILE A 127 8.35 -1.81 38.18
CA ILE A 127 7.64 -1.01 37.16
C ILE A 127 8.17 -1.36 35.75
N ARG A 128 9.49 -1.50 35.60
CA ARG A 128 10.09 -1.88 34.31
C ARG A 128 9.67 -3.28 33.85
N SER A 129 9.56 -4.23 34.77
CA SER A 129 9.10 -5.59 34.49
C SER A 129 7.62 -5.60 34.06
N MET A 130 6.75 -4.90 34.78
CA MET A 130 5.31 -4.83 34.43
C MET A 130 5.07 -4.20 33.06
N THR A 131 5.77 -3.12 32.73
CA THR A 131 5.62 -2.45 31.42
C THR A 131 6.24 -3.24 30.28
N ALA A 132 7.35 -3.93 30.50
CA ALA A 132 7.91 -4.81 29.50
C ALA A 132 6.96 -5.97 29.17
N HIS A 133 6.33 -6.57 30.18
CA HIS A 133 5.33 -7.62 29.97
C HIS A 133 4.10 -7.14 29.20
N SER A 134 3.57 -5.94 29.49
CA SER A 134 2.42 -5.41 28.77
C SER A 134 2.74 -5.10 27.30
N VAL A 135 3.90 -4.49 27.03
CA VAL A 135 4.33 -4.18 25.65
C VAL A 135 4.58 -5.45 24.85
N ILE A 136 5.18 -6.47 25.46
CA ILE A 136 5.39 -7.76 24.79
C ILE A 136 4.05 -8.46 24.50
N ALA A 137 3.10 -8.43 25.45
CA ALA A 137 1.78 -9.02 25.27
C ALA A 137 1.01 -8.33 24.14
N ASP A 138 1.02 -6.98 24.08
CA ASP A 138 0.40 -6.20 23.01
C ASP A 138 1.05 -6.48 21.65
N ALA A 139 2.38 -6.57 21.59
CA ALA A 139 3.11 -6.90 20.37
C ALA A 139 2.80 -8.32 19.86
N LEU A 140 2.68 -9.29 20.77
CA LEU A 140 2.29 -10.66 20.44
C LEU A 140 0.85 -10.72 19.93
N ALA A 141 -0.09 -10.01 20.56
CA ALA A 141 -1.48 -9.94 20.14
C ALA A 141 -1.63 -9.31 18.74
N VAL A 142 -0.86 -8.25 18.43
CA VAL A 142 -0.83 -7.65 17.09
C VAL A 142 -0.27 -8.62 16.06
N LYS A 143 0.83 -9.33 16.40
CA LYS A 143 1.42 -10.33 15.50
C LYS A 143 0.45 -11.47 15.21
N GLU A 144 -0.25 -11.96 16.21
CA GLU A 144 -1.26 -13.02 16.06
C GLU A 144 -2.42 -12.57 15.18
N ARG A 145 -2.94 -11.35 15.37
CA ARG A 145 -3.96 -10.76 14.51
C ARG A 145 -3.50 -10.63 13.05
N ASN A 146 -2.27 -10.20 12.82
CA ASN A 146 -1.72 -10.08 11.47
C ASN A 146 -1.64 -11.45 10.77
N VAL A 147 -1.20 -12.49 11.48
CA VAL A 147 -1.16 -13.86 10.94
C VAL A 147 -2.58 -14.36 10.60
N ILE A 148 -3.56 -14.09 11.45
CA ILE A 148 -4.97 -14.46 11.18
C ILE A 148 -5.50 -13.72 9.96
N LEU A 149 -5.22 -12.41 9.83
CA LEU A 149 -5.62 -11.60 8.68
C LEU A 149 -4.97 -12.08 7.38
N GLU A 150 -3.66 -12.36 7.41
CA GLU A 150 -2.97 -12.92 6.23
C GLU A 150 -3.55 -14.26 5.80
N ASN A 151 -3.87 -15.14 6.74
CA ASN A 151 -4.49 -16.43 6.44
C ASN A 151 -5.90 -16.27 5.86
N ARG A 152 -6.70 -15.36 6.40
CA ARG A 152 -8.03 -15.03 5.83
C ARG A 152 -7.93 -14.49 4.41
N LEU A 153 -7.02 -13.52 4.17
CA LEU A 153 -6.77 -12.99 2.83
C LEU A 153 -6.33 -14.07 1.84
N LYS A 154 -5.46 -14.99 2.27
CA LYS A 154 -5.07 -16.14 1.43
C LYS A 154 -6.25 -17.05 1.11
N GLN A 155 -7.07 -17.39 2.09
CA GLN A 155 -8.25 -18.23 1.90
C GLN A 155 -9.28 -17.56 0.96
N GLU A 156 -9.52 -16.26 1.15
CA GLU A 156 -10.43 -15.49 0.29
C GLU A 156 -9.92 -15.42 -1.15
N ASN A 157 -8.61 -15.17 -1.33
CA ASN A 157 -7.97 -15.17 -2.65
C ASN A 157 -8.04 -16.55 -3.32
N GLU A 158 -7.82 -17.64 -2.59
CA GLU A 158 -7.95 -19.00 -3.12
C GLU A 158 -9.39 -19.33 -3.47
N TYR A 159 -10.34 -18.92 -2.65
CA TYR A 159 -11.77 -19.10 -2.92
C TYR A 159 -12.18 -18.34 -4.20
N ASN A 160 -11.78 -17.06 -4.31
CA ASN A 160 -12.08 -16.23 -5.48
C ASN A 160 -11.46 -16.81 -6.76
N LYS A 161 -10.20 -17.26 -6.70
CA LYS A 161 -9.54 -17.94 -7.82
C LYS A 161 -10.27 -19.24 -8.23
N LYS A 162 -10.77 -20.01 -7.26
CA LYS A 162 -11.51 -21.23 -7.53
C LYS A 162 -12.87 -20.95 -8.17
N GLN A 163 -13.58 -19.91 -7.73
CA GLN A 163 -14.81 -19.46 -8.34
C GLN A 163 -14.60 -18.96 -9.78
N GLN A 164 -13.54 -18.18 -9.97
CA GLN A 164 -13.16 -17.67 -11.28
C GLN A 164 -12.87 -18.81 -12.29
N ARG A 165 -12.12 -19.85 -11.86
CA ARG A 165 -11.86 -21.04 -12.67
C ARG A 165 -13.15 -21.80 -13.00
N LYS A 166 -14.03 -22.02 -12.03
CA LYS A 166 -15.31 -22.70 -12.26
C LYS A 166 -16.19 -21.95 -13.27
N MET A 167 -16.27 -20.63 -13.15
CA MET A 167 -17.02 -19.80 -14.10
C MET A 167 -16.45 -19.92 -15.51
N GLN A 168 -15.15 -19.98 -15.63
CA GLN A 168 -14.46 -20.13 -16.90
C GLN A 168 -14.71 -21.50 -17.53
N ASP A 169 -14.53 -22.58 -16.77
CA ASP A 169 -14.80 -23.94 -17.26
C ASP A 169 -16.28 -24.06 -17.71
N PHE A 170 -17.19 -23.37 -17.00
CA PHE A 170 -18.59 -23.29 -17.38
C PHE A 170 -18.79 -22.54 -18.70
N ILE A 171 -18.12 -21.38 -18.90
CA ILE A 171 -18.18 -20.61 -20.16
C ILE A 171 -17.60 -21.43 -21.31
N GLU A 172 -16.43 -22.07 -21.13
CA GLU A 172 -15.81 -22.92 -22.14
C GLU A 172 -16.75 -24.10 -22.55
N ASN A 173 -17.37 -24.75 -21.59
CA ASN A 173 -18.30 -25.86 -21.83
C ASN A 173 -19.58 -25.43 -22.58
N ILE A 174 -20.20 -24.31 -22.12
CA ILE A 174 -21.40 -23.77 -22.77
C ILE A 174 -21.07 -23.36 -24.21
N ALA A 175 -19.97 -22.64 -24.41
CA ALA A 175 -19.59 -22.23 -25.74
C ALA A 175 -19.36 -23.39 -26.69
N HIS A 176 -18.75 -24.51 -26.26
CA HIS A 176 -18.61 -25.70 -27.04
C HIS A 176 -19.97 -26.34 -27.36
N GLN A 177 -20.89 -26.40 -26.38
CA GLN A 177 -22.23 -26.99 -26.58
C GLN A 177 -23.12 -26.12 -27.47
N ILE A 178 -22.98 -24.83 -27.50
CA ILE A 178 -23.73 -23.91 -28.36
C ILE A 178 -23.14 -23.89 -29.79
N LYS A 179 -21.83 -23.97 -29.94
CA LYS A 179 -21.15 -23.90 -31.25
C LYS A 179 -21.70 -24.98 -32.23
N THR A 180 -21.94 -26.17 -31.76
CA THR A 180 -22.40 -27.29 -32.60
C THR A 180 -23.82 -27.08 -33.17
N PRO A 181 -24.87 -26.81 -32.36
CA PRO A 181 -26.19 -26.56 -32.89
C PRO A 181 -26.26 -25.26 -33.71
N LEU A 182 -25.47 -24.24 -33.33
CA LEU A 182 -25.43 -23.00 -34.10
C LEU A 182 -24.81 -23.20 -35.48
N ALA A 183 -23.74 -24.01 -35.60
CA ALA A 183 -23.15 -24.37 -36.90
C ALA A 183 -24.17 -25.10 -37.78
N ALA A 184 -24.99 -26.00 -37.21
CA ALA A 184 -26.05 -26.65 -37.94
C ALA A 184 -27.15 -25.68 -38.43
N ILE A 185 -27.53 -24.70 -37.59
CA ILE A 185 -28.50 -23.66 -37.98
C ILE A 185 -27.94 -22.81 -39.12
N ILE A 186 -26.68 -22.38 -39.04
CA ILE A 186 -26.01 -21.56 -40.07
C ILE A 186 -26.00 -22.36 -41.39
N LEU A 187 -25.57 -23.62 -41.36
CA LEU A 187 -25.52 -24.46 -42.55
C LEU A 187 -26.88 -24.62 -43.19
N ASN A 188 -27.95 -24.84 -42.39
CA ASN A 188 -29.31 -24.94 -42.90
C ASN A 188 -29.79 -23.62 -43.54
N LEU A 189 -29.46 -22.48 -42.96
CA LEU A 189 -29.79 -21.14 -43.50
C LEU A 189 -29.02 -20.88 -44.78
N GLU A 190 -27.71 -21.19 -44.86
CA GLU A 190 -26.90 -21.13 -46.09
C GLU A 190 -27.48 -21.99 -47.20
N PHE A 191 -27.91 -23.21 -46.86
CA PHE A 191 -28.56 -24.08 -47.82
C PHE A 191 -29.92 -23.51 -48.29
N MET A 192 -30.69 -22.88 -47.42
CA MET A 192 -31.94 -22.22 -47.78
C MET A 192 -31.71 -20.98 -48.68
N GLN A 193 -30.60 -20.26 -48.52
CA GLN A 193 -30.23 -19.13 -49.41
C GLN A 193 -29.95 -19.58 -50.85
N GLU A 194 -29.46 -20.79 -51.04
CA GLU A 194 -29.22 -21.38 -52.40
C GLU A 194 -30.51 -21.82 -53.11
N LEU A 195 -31.64 -21.96 -52.37
CA LEU A 195 -32.91 -22.33 -52.96
C LEU A 195 -33.61 -21.11 -53.57
N HIS A 196 -34.31 -21.32 -54.69
CA HIS A 196 -35.12 -20.27 -55.28
C HIS A 196 -36.33 -19.97 -54.40
N MET A 197 -36.22 -18.87 -53.60
CA MET A 197 -37.28 -18.40 -52.71
C MET A 197 -37.92 -17.11 -53.20
N ASP A 198 -39.15 -16.84 -52.69
CA ASP A 198 -39.71 -15.50 -52.89
C ASP A 198 -38.90 -14.45 -52.12
N GLU A 199 -38.99 -13.17 -52.54
CA GLU A 199 -38.20 -12.05 -51.99
C GLU A 199 -38.43 -11.83 -50.49
N ARG A 200 -39.61 -12.18 -49.97
CA ARG A 200 -39.94 -12.06 -48.55
C ARG A 200 -39.25 -13.16 -47.73
N MET A 201 -39.27 -14.40 -48.22
CA MET A 201 -38.63 -15.54 -47.59
C MET A 201 -37.11 -15.36 -47.63
N GLY A 202 -36.53 -14.91 -48.73
CA GLY A 202 -35.11 -14.60 -48.83
C GLY A 202 -34.67 -13.60 -47.78
N ARG A 203 -35.39 -12.46 -47.61
CA ARG A 203 -35.08 -11.51 -46.55
C ARG A 203 -35.10 -12.10 -45.12
N LEU A 204 -36.09 -12.93 -44.82
CA LEU A 204 -36.18 -13.60 -43.50
C LEU A 204 -35.00 -14.56 -43.26
N VAL A 205 -34.58 -15.27 -44.29
CA VAL A 205 -33.40 -16.16 -44.22
C VAL A 205 -32.13 -15.38 -44.01
N ASP A 206 -31.94 -14.28 -44.74
CA ASP A 206 -30.77 -13.39 -44.58
C ASP A 206 -30.70 -12.77 -43.18
N GLU A 207 -31.83 -12.27 -42.64
CA GLU A 207 -31.91 -11.76 -41.29
C GLU A 207 -31.60 -12.84 -40.24
N SER A 208 -32.09 -14.07 -40.44
CA SER A 208 -31.83 -15.18 -39.55
C SER A 208 -30.38 -15.64 -39.60
N ALA A 209 -29.79 -15.71 -40.81
CA ALA A 209 -28.37 -16.00 -41.00
C ALA A 209 -27.48 -14.94 -40.32
N GLY A 210 -27.78 -13.65 -40.54
CA GLY A 210 -27.09 -12.56 -39.88
C GLY A 210 -27.16 -12.66 -38.35
N SER A 211 -28.31 -13.08 -37.80
CA SER A 211 -28.45 -13.27 -36.34
C SER A 211 -27.63 -14.45 -35.83
N ALA A 212 -27.63 -15.57 -36.59
CA ALA A 212 -26.82 -16.75 -36.25
C ALA A 212 -25.30 -16.45 -36.30
N PHE A 213 -24.82 -15.68 -37.29
CA PHE A 213 -23.43 -15.22 -37.36
C PHE A 213 -23.05 -14.33 -36.18
N ARG A 214 -23.93 -13.41 -35.79
CA ARG A 214 -23.68 -12.55 -34.58
C ARG A 214 -23.55 -13.39 -33.32
N ILE A 215 -24.38 -14.39 -33.09
CA ILE A 215 -24.27 -15.28 -31.94
C ILE A 215 -22.93 -16.05 -31.97
N ARG A 216 -22.52 -16.55 -33.13
CA ARG A 216 -21.23 -17.24 -33.31
C ARG A 216 -20.06 -16.34 -32.91
N ASP A 217 -20.05 -15.12 -33.40
CA ASP A 217 -18.96 -14.18 -33.17
C ASP A 217 -18.94 -13.70 -31.71
N PHE A 218 -20.11 -13.54 -31.09
CA PHE A 218 -20.21 -13.25 -29.65
C PHE A 218 -19.62 -14.40 -28.82
N ILE A 219 -19.94 -15.64 -29.11
CA ILE A 219 -19.39 -16.80 -28.38
C ILE A 219 -17.88 -16.89 -28.57
N ARG A 220 -17.38 -16.64 -29.80
CA ARG A 220 -15.96 -16.64 -30.11
C ARG A 220 -15.22 -15.56 -29.29
N THR A 221 -15.75 -14.36 -29.24
CA THR A 221 -15.19 -13.26 -28.47
C THR A 221 -15.16 -13.57 -26.97
N LEU A 222 -16.25 -14.13 -26.43
CA LEU A 222 -16.34 -14.54 -25.02
C LEU A 222 -15.31 -15.63 -24.67
N LEU A 223 -15.10 -16.61 -25.54
CA LEU A 223 -14.08 -17.64 -25.38
C LEU A 223 -12.67 -17.05 -25.41
N ASN A 224 -12.40 -16.12 -26.33
CA ASN A 224 -11.10 -15.47 -26.44
C ASN A 224 -10.80 -14.65 -25.16
N ILE A 225 -11.75 -13.86 -24.68
CA ILE A 225 -11.64 -13.13 -23.40
C ILE A 225 -11.30 -14.12 -22.28
N SER A 226 -12.04 -15.22 -22.17
CA SER A 226 -11.81 -16.25 -21.17
C SER A 226 -10.38 -16.83 -21.23
N ARG A 227 -9.84 -17.07 -22.43
CA ARG A 227 -8.49 -17.60 -22.64
C ARG A 227 -7.40 -16.58 -22.28
N PHE A 228 -7.58 -15.31 -22.66
CA PHE A 228 -6.63 -14.23 -22.33
C PHE A 228 -6.54 -14.00 -20.82
N GLU A 229 -7.66 -13.87 -20.12
CA GLU A 229 -7.68 -13.66 -18.68
C GLU A 229 -6.99 -14.77 -17.88
N ASN A 230 -7.08 -16.01 -18.40
CA ASN A 230 -6.43 -17.15 -17.76
C ASN A 230 -5.00 -17.40 -18.25
N LYS A 231 -4.48 -16.48 -19.06
CA LYS A 231 -3.12 -16.60 -19.62
C LYS A 231 -2.90 -17.93 -20.37
N LYS A 232 -3.97 -18.47 -20.98
CA LYS A 232 -3.91 -19.67 -21.81
C LYS A 232 -3.43 -19.37 -23.24
N VAL A 233 -3.42 -18.08 -23.64
CA VAL A 233 -2.92 -17.63 -24.94
C VAL A 233 -1.43 -17.39 -24.83
N ILE A 234 -0.66 -18.03 -25.68
CA ILE A 234 0.76 -17.77 -25.87
C ILE A 234 0.87 -16.80 -27.03
N ILE A 235 1.35 -15.58 -26.77
CA ILE A 235 1.55 -14.55 -27.78
C ILE A 235 2.85 -14.85 -28.54
N ALA A 236 2.75 -14.98 -29.86
CA ALA A 236 3.92 -15.02 -30.73
C ALA A 236 4.61 -13.65 -30.70
N ALA A 237 5.94 -13.64 -30.72
CA ALA A 237 6.72 -12.41 -30.74
C ALA A 237 7.51 -12.35 -32.05
N ASP A 238 6.79 -12.28 -33.15
CA ASP A 238 7.35 -12.19 -34.49
C ASP A 238 7.59 -10.71 -34.87
N GLU A 239 8.48 -10.50 -35.84
CA GLU A 239 8.72 -9.17 -36.41
C GLU A 239 7.57 -8.81 -37.34
N VAL A 240 6.80 -7.76 -36.98
CA VAL A 240 5.63 -7.32 -37.73
C VAL A 240 5.74 -5.84 -38.07
N ILE A 241 5.31 -5.47 -39.28
CA ILE A 241 5.32 -4.09 -39.77
C ILE A 241 4.03 -3.40 -39.38
N ILE A 242 4.10 -2.20 -38.77
CA ILE A 242 2.94 -1.45 -38.28
C ILE A 242 1.97 -1.08 -39.41
N GLY A 243 2.51 -0.66 -40.57
CA GLY A 243 1.66 -0.32 -41.72
C GLY A 243 0.81 -1.52 -42.20
N SER A 244 1.36 -2.74 -42.18
CA SER A 244 0.61 -3.96 -42.47
C SER A 244 -0.51 -4.21 -41.48
N ILE A 245 -0.21 -4.15 -40.17
CA ILE A 245 -1.21 -4.35 -39.12
C ILE A 245 -2.37 -3.37 -39.26
N ILE A 246 -2.10 -2.08 -39.47
CA ILE A 246 -3.16 -1.07 -39.61
C ILE A 246 -4.01 -1.35 -40.85
N THR A 247 -3.35 -1.63 -41.99
CA THR A 247 -4.06 -1.96 -43.24
C THR A 247 -4.93 -3.17 -43.11
N ASP A 248 -4.42 -4.27 -42.53
CA ASP A 248 -5.15 -5.51 -42.35
C ASP A 248 -6.31 -5.35 -41.33
N SER A 249 -6.12 -4.50 -40.33
CA SER A 249 -7.18 -4.15 -39.37
C SER A 249 -8.34 -3.39 -40.02
N ILE A 250 -8.02 -2.44 -40.91
CA ILE A 250 -9.02 -1.70 -41.69
C ILE A 250 -9.76 -2.67 -42.62
N ASN A 251 -9.02 -3.50 -43.37
CA ASN A 251 -9.61 -4.49 -44.29
C ASN A 251 -10.51 -5.49 -43.56
N ASN A 252 -10.09 -5.96 -42.39
CA ASN A 252 -10.88 -6.87 -41.54
C ASN A 252 -12.19 -6.20 -41.10
N CYS A 253 -12.14 -4.94 -40.70
CA CYS A 253 -13.32 -4.16 -40.36
C CYS A 253 -14.25 -3.95 -41.57
N MET A 254 -13.71 -3.61 -42.75
CA MET A 254 -14.47 -3.38 -43.97
C MET A 254 -15.19 -4.66 -44.44
N ASN A 255 -14.54 -5.81 -44.37
CA ASN A 255 -15.12 -7.10 -44.73
C ASN A 255 -16.31 -7.51 -43.85
N CYS A 256 -16.36 -7.01 -42.61
CA CYS A 256 -17.50 -7.22 -41.69
C CYS A 256 -18.67 -6.27 -41.95
N MET A 257 -18.45 -5.19 -42.67
CA MET A 257 -19.46 -4.16 -42.99
C MET A 257 -20.07 -4.41 -44.37
N ILE A 258 -21.15 -5.18 -44.44
CA ILE A 258 -21.82 -5.58 -45.68
C ILE A 258 -22.76 -4.46 -46.14
N HIS A 259 -22.31 -3.26 -46.51
CA HIS A 259 -23.13 -2.28 -47.27
C HIS A 259 -22.30 -1.22 -48.02
N GLU A 260 -22.90 -0.71 -49.06
CA GLU A 260 -22.39 0.09 -50.17
C GLU A 260 -21.58 1.36 -49.78
N ASN A 261 -20.54 1.66 -50.54
CA ASN A 261 -19.75 2.91 -50.58
C ASN A 261 -18.95 3.32 -49.32
N GLN A 262 -18.29 2.39 -48.66
CA GLN A 262 -17.58 2.67 -47.37
C GLN A 262 -16.08 2.95 -47.50
N ASN A 263 -15.50 2.99 -48.72
CA ASN A 263 -14.08 3.23 -48.92
C ASN A 263 -13.63 4.63 -48.44
N ASP A 264 -14.55 5.56 -48.26
CA ASP A 264 -14.22 6.92 -47.82
C ASP A 264 -14.38 7.19 -46.32
N ILE A 265 -14.81 6.19 -45.53
CA ILE A 265 -15.03 6.35 -44.10
C ILE A 265 -13.71 6.35 -43.31
N PHE A 266 -12.75 5.55 -43.75
CA PHE A 266 -11.47 5.38 -43.04
C PHE A 266 -10.39 6.24 -43.69
N ILE A 267 -9.75 7.10 -42.87
CA ILE A 267 -8.64 7.96 -43.29
C ILE A 267 -7.41 7.59 -42.45
N ALA A 268 -6.49 6.83 -43.06
CA ALA A 268 -5.22 6.49 -42.42
C ALA A 268 -4.13 7.50 -42.82
N LYS A 269 -3.45 8.07 -41.82
CA LYS A 269 -2.32 8.99 -42.00
C LYS A 269 -1.20 8.57 -41.05
N TYR A 270 -0.08 8.17 -41.58
CA TYR A 270 1.12 7.88 -40.79
C TYR A 270 2.37 8.34 -41.55
N ASP A 271 3.40 8.66 -40.78
CA ASP A 271 4.71 9.02 -41.31
C ASP A 271 5.38 7.78 -41.95
N ASP A 272 6.09 7.95 -43.09
CA ASP A 272 6.81 6.87 -43.78
C ASP A 272 7.72 6.06 -42.83
N LYS A 273 8.30 6.72 -41.80
CA LYS A 273 9.07 6.05 -40.75
C LYS A 273 8.25 5.13 -39.87
N CYS A 274 6.98 5.44 -39.68
CA CYS A 274 6.06 4.65 -38.87
C CYS A 274 5.43 3.53 -39.67
N GLU A 275 5.19 3.75 -40.97
CA GLU A 275 4.65 2.75 -41.88
C GLU A 275 5.58 1.50 -41.94
N SER A 276 6.90 1.72 -42.07
CA SER A 276 7.91 0.67 -42.09
C SER A 276 8.44 0.26 -40.73
N ALA A 277 7.89 0.79 -39.64
CA ALA A 277 8.34 0.48 -38.30
C ALA A 277 8.01 -0.97 -37.92
N VAL A 278 9.00 -1.67 -37.35
CA VAL A 278 8.88 -3.05 -36.89
C VAL A 278 8.64 -3.07 -35.39
N ILE A 279 7.71 -3.92 -34.97
CA ILE A 279 7.47 -4.30 -33.56
C ILE A 279 7.53 -5.82 -33.42
N TYR A 280 7.69 -6.31 -32.20
CA TYR A 280 7.62 -7.74 -31.88
C TYR A 280 6.25 -8.07 -31.33
N ALA A 281 5.43 -8.78 -32.11
CA ALA A 281 4.02 -9.00 -31.77
C ALA A 281 3.46 -10.27 -32.44
N ASP A 282 2.30 -10.69 -31.98
CA ASP A 282 1.43 -11.62 -32.67
C ASP A 282 0.51 -10.84 -33.60
N GLU A 283 0.80 -10.91 -34.91
CA GLU A 283 0.11 -10.14 -35.95
C GLU A 283 -1.40 -10.38 -35.91
N MET A 284 -1.81 -11.64 -35.87
CA MET A 284 -3.21 -12.03 -35.90
C MET A 284 -4.00 -11.40 -34.73
N TRP A 285 -3.44 -11.47 -33.52
CA TRP A 285 -4.09 -10.90 -32.36
C TRP A 285 -4.09 -9.38 -32.37
N LEU A 286 -3.01 -8.72 -32.83
CA LEU A 286 -2.99 -7.25 -32.91
C LEU A 286 -3.97 -6.72 -33.98
N VAL A 287 -4.05 -7.40 -35.13
CA VAL A 287 -5.06 -7.06 -36.15
C VAL A 287 -6.47 -7.18 -35.58
N GLU A 288 -6.79 -8.27 -34.85
CA GLU A 288 -8.07 -8.44 -34.16
C GLU A 288 -8.35 -7.31 -33.16
N ALA A 289 -7.36 -6.94 -32.33
CA ALA A 289 -7.53 -5.89 -31.33
C ALA A 289 -7.79 -4.53 -31.96
N ILE A 290 -7.01 -4.15 -32.96
CA ILE A 290 -7.12 -2.85 -33.64
C ILE A 290 -8.43 -2.80 -34.45
N ALA A 291 -8.81 -3.89 -35.14
CA ALA A 291 -10.08 -4.01 -35.85
C ALA A 291 -11.29 -3.84 -34.92
N ASN A 292 -11.24 -4.38 -33.72
CA ASN A 292 -12.30 -4.18 -32.72
C ASN A 292 -12.45 -2.70 -32.31
N VAL A 293 -11.35 -1.97 -32.20
CA VAL A 293 -11.39 -0.51 -31.89
C VAL A 293 -11.92 0.27 -33.08
N ILE A 294 -11.40 0.01 -34.29
CA ILE A 294 -11.86 0.65 -35.53
C ILE A 294 -13.35 0.38 -35.75
N GLY A 295 -13.79 -0.87 -35.59
CA GLY A 295 -15.19 -1.27 -35.73
C GLY A 295 -16.10 -0.54 -34.76
N ASN A 296 -15.67 -0.39 -33.50
CA ASN A 296 -16.41 0.36 -32.51
C ASN A 296 -16.58 1.83 -32.94
N SER A 297 -15.52 2.52 -33.38
CA SER A 297 -15.61 3.91 -33.88
C SER A 297 -16.50 4.00 -35.09
N ALA A 298 -16.39 3.07 -36.05
CA ALA A 298 -17.22 3.03 -37.23
C ALA A 298 -18.73 2.87 -36.93
N ASP A 299 -19.07 2.07 -35.93
CA ASP A 299 -20.47 1.89 -35.49
C ASP A 299 -21.09 3.15 -34.90
N TYR A 300 -20.28 3.94 -34.17
CA TYR A 300 -20.75 5.19 -33.57
C TYR A 300 -20.98 6.31 -34.58
N ILE A 301 -20.36 6.25 -35.75
CA ILE A 301 -20.52 7.25 -36.80
C ILE A 301 -21.57 6.87 -37.86
N LYS A 302 -22.17 5.68 -37.83
CA LYS A 302 -23.15 5.19 -38.81
C LYS A 302 -24.29 6.18 -39.11
N ASN A 303 -24.72 6.92 -38.09
CA ASN A 303 -25.83 7.92 -38.21
C ASN A 303 -25.32 9.35 -38.13
N VAL A 304 -24.01 9.57 -38.28
CA VAL A 304 -23.40 10.90 -38.30
C VAL A 304 -23.23 11.34 -39.74
N PRO A 305 -23.78 12.52 -40.15
CA PRO A 305 -23.51 13.07 -41.47
C PRO A 305 -21.99 13.23 -41.68
N ASP A 306 -21.48 12.75 -42.80
CA ASP A 306 -20.05 12.75 -43.12
C ASP A 306 -19.20 12.04 -42.03
N GLY A 307 -19.73 10.97 -41.46
CA GLY A 307 -19.02 10.17 -40.45
C GLY A 307 -17.68 9.64 -40.95
N LYS A 308 -16.60 9.90 -40.22
CA LYS A 308 -15.22 9.54 -40.53
C LYS A 308 -14.51 8.93 -39.33
N VAL A 309 -13.65 7.96 -39.61
CA VAL A 309 -12.69 7.41 -38.64
C VAL A 309 -11.28 7.74 -39.11
N TYR A 310 -10.53 8.44 -38.31
CA TYR A 310 -9.16 8.83 -38.58
C TYR A 310 -8.22 7.91 -37.81
N ILE A 311 -7.25 7.32 -38.52
CA ILE A 311 -6.25 6.42 -37.95
C ILE A 311 -4.90 7.08 -38.15
N THR A 312 -4.23 7.45 -37.09
CA THR A 312 -2.91 8.05 -37.13
C THR A 312 -1.92 7.16 -36.37
N ALA A 313 -0.68 7.08 -36.88
CA ALA A 313 0.37 6.35 -36.17
C ALA A 313 1.66 7.19 -36.14
N GLY A 314 2.25 7.25 -34.95
CA GLY A 314 3.56 7.86 -34.71
C GLY A 314 4.48 6.87 -34.00
N CYS A 315 5.77 6.92 -34.32
CA CYS A 315 6.74 6.03 -33.70
C CYS A 315 8.02 6.76 -33.26
N ASP A 316 8.56 6.33 -32.15
CA ASP A 316 9.91 6.65 -31.72
C ASP A 316 10.77 5.36 -31.63
N GLU A 317 11.98 5.44 -31.06
CA GLU A 317 12.87 4.30 -30.92
C GLU A 317 12.33 3.22 -29.97
N ARG A 318 11.40 3.55 -29.07
CA ARG A 318 10.97 2.69 -27.97
C ARG A 318 9.52 2.20 -28.09
N LYS A 319 8.67 2.99 -28.75
CA LYS A 319 7.22 2.73 -28.80
C LYS A 319 6.62 3.15 -30.12
N VAL A 320 5.48 2.56 -30.43
CA VAL A 320 4.53 3.00 -31.44
C VAL A 320 3.28 3.49 -30.73
N VAL A 321 2.72 4.60 -31.21
CA VAL A 321 1.44 5.16 -30.74
C VAL A 321 0.49 5.16 -31.91
N ILE A 322 -0.60 4.42 -31.81
CA ILE A 322 -1.68 4.41 -32.81
C ILE A 322 -2.85 5.14 -32.17
N ARG A 323 -3.40 6.14 -32.85
CA ARG A 323 -4.63 6.82 -32.46
C ARG A 323 -5.73 6.52 -33.47
N ILE A 324 -6.90 6.20 -32.96
CA ILE A 324 -8.11 5.95 -33.71
C ILE A 324 -9.13 6.95 -33.19
N GLU A 325 -9.53 7.89 -34.04
CA GLU A 325 -10.38 9.01 -33.68
C GLU A 325 -11.60 9.01 -34.59
N ASP A 326 -12.76 9.39 -34.06
CA ASP A 326 -13.98 9.54 -34.84
C ASP A 326 -14.56 10.96 -34.69
N ASN A 327 -15.51 11.33 -35.59
CA ASN A 327 -16.26 12.56 -35.50
C ASN A 327 -17.69 12.36 -34.94
N GLY A 328 -17.85 11.33 -34.08
CA GLY A 328 -19.12 11.03 -33.45
C GLY A 328 -19.42 11.92 -32.23
N LYS A 329 -20.20 11.40 -31.28
CA LYS A 329 -20.67 12.14 -30.09
C LYS A 329 -19.61 12.30 -29.00
N GLY A 330 -18.49 11.59 -29.11
CA GLY A 330 -17.52 11.46 -28.04
C GLY A 330 -18.00 10.64 -26.82
N LEU A 331 -17.19 10.61 -25.78
CA LEU A 331 -17.38 9.83 -24.56
C LEU A 331 -17.64 10.74 -23.37
N THR A 332 -18.54 10.34 -22.46
CA THR A 332 -18.62 11.02 -21.15
C THR A 332 -17.42 10.62 -20.28
N VAL A 333 -17.10 11.43 -19.25
CA VAL A 333 -16.00 11.13 -18.33
C VAL A 333 -16.16 9.74 -17.71
N LYS A 334 -17.37 9.34 -17.40
CA LYS A 334 -17.66 8.00 -16.85
C LYS A 334 -17.43 6.91 -17.88
N ASP A 335 -17.84 7.13 -19.13
CA ASP A 335 -17.67 6.13 -20.20
C ASP A 335 -16.18 5.90 -20.50
N GLN A 336 -15.31 6.92 -20.39
CA GLN A 336 -13.86 6.78 -20.63
C GLN A 336 -13.20 5.75 -19.70
N ASP A 337 -13.66 5.65 -18.47
CA ASP A 337 -13.14 4.66 -17.50
C ASP A 337 -13.75 3.27 -17.72
N ASP A 338 -15.06 3.19 -17.98
CA ASP A 338 -15.83 1.96 -17.98
C ASP A 338 -15.90 1.26 -19.36
N ILE A 339 -15.53 1.94 -20.47
CA ILE A 339 -15.74 1.46 -21.85
C ILE A 339 -15.01 0.14 -22.18
N PHE A 340 -13.94 -0.15 -21.45
CA PHE A 340 -13.19 -1.39 -21.60
C PHE A 340 -13.69 -2.53 -20.70
N ASP A 341 -14.69 -2.29 -19.87
CA ASP A 341 -15.28 -3.33 -19.03
C ASP A 341 -16.23 -4.22 -19.84
N ARG A 342 -16.39 -5.47 -19.39
CA ARG A 342 -17.30 -6.41 -20.05
C ARG A 342 -18.73 -5.90 -20.00
N PHE A 343 -19.42 -6.05 -21.10
CA PHE A 343 -20.83 -5.65 -21.25
C PHE A 343 -21.05 -4.13 -21.03
N SER A 344 -19.97 -3.35 -21.12
CA SER A 344 -20.10 -1.89 -21.12
C SER A 344 -20.69 -1.43 -22.44
N THR A 345 -21.95 -1.04 -22.39
CA THR A 345 -22.64 -0.38 -23.51
C THR A 345 -23.03 1.01 -23.07
N THR A 346 -22.61 2.03 -23.79
CA THR A 346 -23.12 3.38 -23.53
C THR A 346 -24.62 3.39 -23.78
N ARG A 347 -25.42 3.84 -22.81
CA ARG A 347 -26.91 3.79 -22.77
C ARG A 347 -27.62 4.41 -23.98
N ASN A 348 -26.89 4.94 -24.94
CA ASN A 348 -27.40 5.65 -26.11
C ASN A 348 -27.09 4.96 -27.46
N SER A 349 -26.55 3.74 -27.45
CA SER A 349 -26.43 2.98 -28.71
C SER A 349 -27.82 2.51 -29.13
N ALA A 350 -28.42 3.22 -30.06
CA ALA A 350 -29.72 2.91 -30.65
C ALA A 350 -29.72 1.64 -31.52
N SER A 351 -28.61 0.91 -31.54
CA SER A 351 -28.48 -0.38 -32.19
C SER A 351 -28.29 -1.46 -31.13
N ASP A 352 -29.26 -2.35 -30.98
CA ASP A 352 -29.23 -3.59 -30.18
C ASP A 352 -28.07 -4.56 -30.54
N MET A 353 -27.02 -4.06 -31.21
CA MET A 353 -26.09 -4.88 -31.99
C MET A 353 -24.76 -5.17 -31.30
N HIS A 354 -24.38 -4.42 -30.25
CA HIS A 354 -23.06 -4.58 -29.61
C HIS A 354 -23.17 -5.00 -28.16
N VAL A 355 -22.62 -6.16 -27.86
CA VAL A 355 -22.65 -6.77 -26.52
C VAL A 355 -21.59 -6.17 -25.58
N GLY A 356 -20.79 -5.21 -26.05
CA GLY A 356 -19.76 -4.56 -25.23
C GLY A 356 -18.58 -5.48 -24.83
N LEU A 357 -18.20 -6.40 -25.71
CA LEU A 357 -17.07 -7.31 -25.49
C LEU A 357 -15.82 -7.00 -26.33
N GLY A 358 -15.99 -6.31 -27.48
CA GLY A 358 -14.90 -6.08 -28.45
C GLY A 358 -13.76 -5.23 -27.86
N LEU A 359 -14.09 -4.11 -27.21
CA LEU A 359 -13.09 -3.25 -26.56
C LEU A 359 -12.43 -3.91 -25.36
N ASN A 360 -13.15 -4.74 -24.60
CA ASN A 360 -12.56 -5.54 -23.53
C ASN A 360 -11.53 -6.53 -24.09
N LEU A 361 -11.86 -7.25 -25.17
CA LEU A 361 -10.92 -8.15 -25.84
C LEU A 361 -9.71 -7.39 -26.37
N ALA A 362 -9.93 -6.23 -27.02
CA ALA A 362 -8.85 -5.39 -27.52
C ALA A 362 -7.87 -4.97 -26.41
N ARG A 363 -8.39 -4.54 -25.24
CA ARG A 363 -7.57 -4.23 -24.07
C ARG A 363 -6.71 -5.43 -23.63
N LEU A 364 -7.33 -6.61 -23.48
CA LEU A 364 -6.62 -7.82 -23.04
C LEU A 364 -5.51 -8.23 -24.01
N ILE A 365 -5.76 -8.13 -25.32
CA ILE A 365 -4.76 -8.42 -26.34
C ILE A 365 -3.60 -7.41 -26.27
N ILE A 366 -3.89 -6.11 -26.19
CA ILE A 366 -2.89 -5.05 -26.12
C ILE A 366 -2.05 -5.19 -24.85
N GLU A 367 -2.67 -5.46 -23.69
CA GLU A 367 -1.97 -5.73 -22.43
C GLU A 367 -1.08 -6.98 -22.52
N ALA A 368 -1.53 -8.03 -23.22
CA ALA A 368 -0.73 -9.25 -23.45
C ALA A 368 0.52 -8.97 -24.32
N HIS A 369 0.48 -7.93 -25.15
CA HIS A 369 1.62 -7.40 -25.91
C HIS A 369 2.40 -6.33 -25.15
N TYR A 370 2.19 -6.21 -23.82
CA TYR A 370 2.81 -5.19 -22.96
C TYR A 370 2.50 -3.75 -23.37
N GLY A 371 1.43 -3.56 -24.12
CA GLY A 371 0.91 -2.27 -24.54
C GLY A 371 -0.09 -1.68 -23.55
N ILE A 372 -0.54 -0.48 -23.88
CA ILE A 372 -1.54 0.24 -23.12
C ILE A 372 -2.58 0.78 -24.12
N ILE A 373 -3.87 0.67 -23.80
CA ILE A 373 -4.95 1.32 -24.51
C ILE A 373 -5.65 2.32 -23.59
N LYS A 374 -5.99 3.50 -24.12
CA LYS A 374 -6.74 4.55 -23.42
C LYS A 374 -7.87 5.04 -24.30
N ALA A 375 -8.94 5.52 -23.68
CA ALA A 375 -10.04 6.20 -24.33
C ALA A 375 -10.15 7.65 -23.86
N GLY A 376 -10.54 8.53 -24.74
CA GLY A 376 -10.74 9.96 -24.49
C GLY A 376 -11.62 10.57 -25.56
N ASN A 377 -11.61 11.89 -25.67
CA ASN A 377 -12.27 12.62 -26.74
C ASN A 377 -11.25 13.32 -27.61
N SER A 378 -11.47 13.26 -28.93
CA SER A 378 -10.65 13.95 -29.91
C SER A 378 -10.88 15.46 -29.83
N GLU A 379 -9.79 16.21 -29.65
CA GLU A 379 -9.82 17.68 -29.70
C GLU A 379 -9.96 18.18 -31.16
N GLU A 380 -9.49 17.40 -32.14
CA GLU A 380 -9.46 17.76 -33.56
C GLU A 380 -10.79 17.45 -34.24
N TYR A 381 -11.40 16.28 -33.98
CA TYR A 381 -12.58 15.80 -34.69
C TYR A 381 -13.86 15.79 -33.85
N GLY A 382 -13.75 15.97 -32.51
CA GLY A 382 -14.89 16.15 -31.61
C GLY A 382 -15.57 14.87 -31.15
N GLY A 383 -15.20 13.69 -31.68
CA GLY A 383 -15.70 12.37 -31.30
C GLY A 383 -14.83 11.66 -30.27
N ALA A 384 -14.90 10.34 -30.24
CA ALA A 384 -14.04 9.55 -29.35
C ALA A 384 -12.62 9.43 -29.90
N GLU A 385 -11.65 9.31 -29.01
CA GLU A 385 -10.25 8.99 -29.28
C GLU A 385 -9.85 7.72 -28.53
N PHE A 386 -9.28 6.76 -29.23
CA PHE A 386 -8.62 5.59 -28.67
C PHE A 386 -7.13 5.65 -28.98
N THR A 387 -6.31 5.71 -27.93
CA THR A 387 -4.85 5.74 -28.05
C THR A 387 -4.26 4.40 -27.62
N ILE A 388 -3.59 3.69 -28.53
CA ILE A 388 -2.89 2.44 -28.34
C ILE A 388 -1.38 2.71 -28.34
N ILE A 389 -0.67 2.24 -27.31
CA ILE A 389 0.78 2.39 -27.15
C ILE A 389 1.38 0.99 -27.08
N LEU A 390 2.27 0.66 -28.02
CA LEU A 390 2.96 -0.63 -28.10
C LEU A 390 4.47 -0.46 -28.00
N PRO A 391 5.19 -1.34 -27.26
CA PRO A 391 6.65 -1.31 -27.21
C PRO A 391 7.24 -1.84 -28.53
N ARG A 392 8.38 -1.25 -28.99
CA ARG A 392 9.08 -1.69 -30.19
C ARG A 392 10.15 -2.76 -29.96
N TYR A 393 10.50 -3.02 -28.71
CA TYR A 393 11.56 -3.97 -28.36
C TYR A 393 10.97 -5.29 -27.83
N ARG A 394 11.69 -6.37 -28.14
CA ARG A 394 11.36 -7.68 -27.60
C ARG A 394 11.64 -7.69 -26.08
N LEU A 395 10.59 -7.77 -25.27
CA LEU A 395 10.77 -7.98 -23.85
C LEU A 395 11.32 -9.39 -23.63
N LYS A 396 12.53 -9.50 -23.08
CA LYS A 396 13.07 -10.80 -22.65
C LYS A 396 12.17 -11.31 -21.53
N ASP A 397 11.56 -12.47 -21.76
CA ASP A 397 10.85 -13.20 -20.71
C ASP A 397 11.73 -13.26 -19.46
N LYS A 398 11.31 -12.60 -18.38
CA LYS A 398 11.81 -12.94 -17.05
C LYS A 398 11.12 -14.25 -16.67
N ARG A 399 11.80 -15.36 -16.97
CA ARG A 399 11.46 -16.67 -16.40
C ARG A 399 11.62 -16.67 -14.89
#